data_1c8f8b89168e7847f62324cd5810f0a1
#
_entry.id   1c8f8b89168e7847f62324cd5810f0a1
#
_cell.length_a   1.000
_cell.length_b   1.000
_cell.length_c   1.000
_cell.angle_alpha   90.00
_cell.angle_beta   90.00
_cell.angle_gamma   90.00
#
_symmetry.space_group_name_H-M   'P 1'
#
loop_
_entity.id
_entity.type
_entity.pdbx_description
1 polymer ?
#
loop_
_entity_poly.entity_id
_entity_poly.type
_entity_poly.pdbx_seq_one_letter_code
_entity_poly.pdbx_strand_id
1 'polypeptide(L)'
;MTLEIRWIEDLIALEQENSISQAAELRHVTQSAFSRRIQNIETALGFQILKRDSKTIDFTEAGQVLLASAKSIQHQLNSTISYLEKNIKNNELNVTFAVSHSLITQFFPRFIHDLSLSLEDLKLEIIAANLKQGMRLLTDGSCDFLICYCDQKTLQQLDTSLFIFHKIVKMDILPVTAVYNDEPKYSFNQLFPLLAYSKQAYLRKCVDEVIENNLNYRTLYETDNASDLKELVLQGLGIAWLPKLLVEKELSENKLRVINQPNFHTSQDIYIIRRKMIISERIKYIWNLLTSSNPK
;
A
#
# COMPACT_ATOMS: atom_id res chain seq x y z
N MET A 1 -21.77 14.37 23.43
CA MET A 1 -21.27 15.17 22.27
C MET A 1 -21.80 14.50 21.02
N THR A 2 -22.60 15.18 20.19
CA THR A 2 -23.18 14.60 18.96
C THR A 2 -22.47 15.30 17.79
N LEU A 3 -21.61 14.56 17.09
CA LEU A 3 -20.99 15.04 15.85
C LEU A 3 -21.99 14.86 14.70
N GLU A 4 -22.27 15.93 13.97
CA GLU A 4 -23.14 15.89 12.80
C GLU A 4 -22.29 15.73 11.52
N ILE A 5 -22.71 14.86 10.60
CA ILE A 5 -22.05 14.68 9.28
C ILE A 5 -21.94 16.01 8.54
N ARG A 6 -22.92 16.90 8.72
CA ARG A 6 -22.97 18.26 8.17
C ARG A 6 -21.73 19.10 8.51
N TRP A 7 -21.12 18.89 9.68
CA TRP A 7 -19.90 19.60 10.09
C TRP A 7 -18.70 19.23 9.23
N ILE A 8 -18.62 17.98 8.78
CA ILE A 8 -17.57 17.49 7.88
C ILE A 8 -17.59 18.30 6.59
N GLU A 9 -18.76 18.41 5.99
CA GLU A 9 -18.95 19.13 4.73
C GLU A 9 -18.72 20.64 4.88
N ASP A 10 -19.15 21.23 6.00
CA ASP A 10 -18.96 22.65 6.28
C ASP A 10 -17.46 23.00 6.47
N LEU A 11 -16.69 22.15 7.17
CA LEU A 11 -15.24 22.32 7.34
C LEU A 11 -14.47 22.22 6.01
N ILE A 12 -14.84 21.26 5.16
CA ILE A 12 -14.21 21.06 3.87
C ILE A 12 -14.55 22.23 2.91
N ALA A 13 -15.81 22.67 2.87
CA ALA A 13 -16.21 23.81 2.09
C ALA A 13 -15.46 25.10 2.51
N LEU A 14 -15.27 25.28 3.81
CA LEU A 14 -14.55 26.44 4.34
C LEU A 14 -13.07 26.43 3.94
N GLU A 15 -12.44 25.29 3.92
CA GLU A 15 -11.03 25.16 3.51
C GLU A 15 -10.88 25.35 1.99
N GLN A 16 -11.80 24.80 1.19
CA GLN A 16 -11.78 24.93 -0.26
C GLN A 16 -11.92 26.37 -0.72
N GLU A 17 -12.88 27.09 -0.14
CA GLU A 17 -13.22 28.43 -0.56
C GLU A 17 -12.37 29.50 0.14
N ASN A 18 -11.75 29.18 1.24
CA ASN A 18 -10.99 30.11 2.08
C ASN A 18 -11.75 31.42 2.42
N SER A 19 -13.09 31.34 2.41
CA SER A 19 -14.03 32.45 2.60
C SER A 19 -15.32 31.94 3.20
N ILE A 20 -15.78 32.57 4.31
CA ILE A 20 -17.06 32.24 4.94
C ILE A 20 -18.24 32.50 3.98
N SER A 21 -18.18 33.58 3.19
CA SER A 21 -19.25 33.93 2.26
C SER A 21 -19.35 32.92 1.12
N GLN A 22 -18.23 32.55 0.51
CA GLN A 22 -18.17 31.57 -0.59
C GLN A 22 -18.50 30.17 -0.10
N ALA A 23 -17.99 29.78 1.08
CA ALA A 23 -18.36 28.52 1.69
C ALA A 23 -19.86 28.42 2.01
N ALA A 24 -20.45 29.50 2.49
CA ALA A 24 -21.89 29.57 2.72
C ALA A 24 -22.69 29.38 1.42
N GLU A 25 -22.26 30.03 0.33
CA GLU A 25 -22.84 29.89 -1.00
C GLU A 25 -22.73 28.44 -1.50
N LEU A 26 -21.53 27.83 -1.41
CA LEU A 26 -21.30 26.44 -1.76
C LEU A 26 -22.20 25.47 -0.96
N ARG A 27 -22.47 25.82 0.30
CA ARG A 27 -23.33 25.03 1.20
C ARG A 27 -24.82 25.43 1.15
N HIS A 28 -25.20 26.30 0.22
CA HIS A 28 -26.57 26.78 0.01
C HIS A 28 -27.23 27.35 1.28
N VAL A 29 -26.49 28.16 2.04
CA VAL A 29 -26.95 28.82 3.25
C VAL A 29 -26.52 30.29 3.28
N THR A 30 -27.11 31.08 4.17
CA THR A 30 -26.65 32.47 4.37
C THR A 30 -25.32 32.51 5.11
N GLN A 31 -24.51 33.53 4.86
CA GLN A 31 -23.21 33.70 5.56
C GLN A 31 -23.37 33.68 7.08
N SER A 32 -24.43 34.33 7.62
CA SER A 32 -24.70 34.34 9.06
C SER A 32 -25.03 32.95 9.62
N ALA A 33 -25.81 32.15 8.86
CA ALA A 33 -26.10 30.77 9.23
C ALA A 33 -24.87 29.91 9.20
N PHE A 34 -24.01 30.05 8.19
CA PHE A 34 -22.76 29.31 8.09
C PHE A 34 -21.80 29.68 9.22
N SER A 35 -21.58 30.96 9.49
CA SER A 35 -20.76 31.42 10.61
C SER A 35 -21.24 30.87 11.95
N ARG A 36 -22.58 30.85 12.18
CA ARG A 36 -23.16 30.23 13.37
C ARG A 36 -22.91 28.73 13.46
N ARG A 37 -22.92 28.01 12.34
CA ARG A 37 -22.56 26.56 12.31
C ARG A 37 -21.12 26.34 12.74
N ILE A 38 -20.17 27.12 12.24
CA ILE A 38 -18.75 27.04 12.65
C ILE A 38 -18.62 27.31 14.16
N GLN A 39 -19.28 28.34 14.69
CA GLN A 39 -19.29 28.63 16.13
C GLN A 39 -19.90 27.47 16.95
N ASN A 40 -20.95 26.84 16.45
CA ASN A 40 -21.55 25.68 17.10
C ASN A 40 -20.59 24.48 17.15
N ILE A 41 -19.78 24.27 16.09
CA ILE A 41 -18.73 23.26 16.08
C ILE A 41 -17.70 23.56 17.18
N GLU A 42 -17.20 24.79 17.24
CA GLU A 42 -16.22 25.22 18.27
C GLU A 42 -16.79 25.06 19.69
N THR A 43 -18.05 25.46 19.87
CA THR A 43 -18.75 25.34 21.17
C THR A 43 -18.90 23.89 21.59
N ALA A 44 -19.30 23.00 20.67
CA ALA A 44 -19.49 21.60 20.95
C ALA A 44 -18.16 20.86 21.23
N LEU A 45 -17.07 21.30 20.59
CA LEU A 45 -15.73 20.76 20.78
C LEU A 45 -15.00 21.33 22.01
N GLY A 46 -15.39 22.53 22.46
CA GLY A 46 -14.75 23.23 23.57
C GLY A 46 -13.42 23.91 23.21
N PHE A 47 -13.09 24.03 21.92
CA PHE A 47 -11.88 24.71 21.43
C PHE A 47 -12.13 25.39 20.08
N GLN A 48 -11.28 26.38 19.77
CA GLN A 48 -11.35 27.11 18.51
C GLN A 48 -10.69 26.32 17.38
N ILE A 49 -11.34 26.28 16.21
CA ILE A 49 -10.82 25.67 14.98
C ILE A 49 -10.29 26.70 14.00
N LEU A 50 -10.70 27.98 14.14
CA LEU A 50 -10.23 29.11 13.33
C LEU A 50 -9.45 30.11 14.18
N LYS A 51 -8.41 30.72 13.59
CA LYS A 51 -7.66 31.82 14.21
C LYS A 51 -8.48 33.12 14.09
N ARG A 52 -8.60 33.85 15.22
CA ARG A 52 -9.41 35.09 15.28
C ARG A 52 -8.76 36.32 14.66
N ASP A 53 -7.40 36.33 14.63
CA ASP A 53 -6.62 37.53 14.27
C ASP A 53 -6.12 37.53 12.84
N SER A 54 -6.58 36.61 12.00
CA SER A 54 -6.18 36.51 10.60
C SER A 54 -7.14 37.25 9.68
N LYS A 55 -6.58 38.00 8.71
CA LYS A 55 -7.35 38.60 7.61
C LYS A 55 -7.88 37.55 6.62
N THR A 56 -7.30 36.37 6.64
CA THR A 56 -7.67 35.18 5.87
C THR A 56 -8.19 34.10 6.79
N ILE A 57 -8.91 33.13 6.25
CA ILE A 57 -9.39 31.99 7.05
C ILE A 57 -8.23 31.05 7.30
N ASP A 58 -7.70 31.09 8.50
CA ASP A 58 -6.63 30.21 8.96
C ASP A 58 -7.16 29.25 10.03
N PHE A 59 -6.92 27.96 9.83
CA PHE A 59 -7.21 26.94 10.83
C PHE A 59 -6.15 26.96 11.94
N THR A 60 -6.60 26.75 13.19
CA THR A 60 -5.70 26.43 14.30
C THR A 60 -5.07 25.04 14.09
N GLU A 61 -4.08 24.65 14.89
CA GLU A 61 -3.52 23.28 14.85
C GLU A 61 -4.62 22.24 15.10
N ALA A 62 -5.49 22.46 16.09
CA ALA A 62 -6.65 21.60 16.35
C ALA A 62 -7.62 21.57 15.16
N GLY A 63 -7.86 22.72 14.51
CA GLY A 63 -8.67 22.82 13.32
C GLY A 63 -8.10 22.04 12.14
N GLN A 64 -6.78 22.07 11.95
CA GLN A 64 -6.11 21.29 10.89
C GLN A 64 -6.23 19.78 11.11
N VAL A 65 -6.05 19.30 12.35
CA VAL A 65 -6.26 17.90 12.71
C VAL A 65 -7.70 17.47 12.46
N LEU A 66 -8.68 18.31 12.86
CA LEU A 66 -10.09 18.05 12.63
C LEU A 66 -10.44 18.01 11.14
N LEU A 67 -9.92 18.95 10.35
CA LEU A 67 -10.10 19.00 8.90
C LEU A 67 -9.53 17.78 8.20
N ALA A 68 -8.32 17.33 8.60
CA ALA A 68 -7.72 16.10 8.07
C ALA A 68 -8.61 14.88 8.35
N SER A 69 -9.16 14.80 9.56
CA SER A 69 -10.11 13.73 9.95
C SER A 69 -11.42 13.85 9.16
N ALA A 70 -11.95 15.04 8.98
CA ALA A 70 -13.17 15.30 8.19
C ALA A 70 -13.00 14.84 6.74
N LYS A 71 -11.88 15.19 6.09
CA LYS A 71 -11.56 14.74 4.72
C LYS A 71 -11.46 13.21 4.62
N SER A 72 -10.85 12.56 5.62
CA SER A 72 -10.74 11.10 5.66
C SER A 72 -12.12 10.43 5.76
N ILE A 73 -13.00 10.92 6.64
CA ILE A 73 -14.36 10.38 6.82
C ILE A 73 -15.19 10.57 5.53
N GLN A 74 -15.14 11.76 4.93
CA GLN A 74 -15.85 12.04 3.67
C GLN A 74 -15.36 11.10 2.55
N HIS A 75 -14.05 10.92 2.43
CA HIS A 75 -13.47 10.02 1.45
C HIS A 75 -13.94 8.58 1.67
N GLN A 76 -13.92 8.08 2.91
CA GLN A 76 -14.42 6.75 3.26
C GLN A 76 -15.90 6.57 2.89
N LEU A 77 -16.74 7.56 3.19
CA LEU A 77 -18.17 7.51 2.86
C LEU A 77 -18.41 7.47 1.35
N ASN A 78 -17.75 8.37 0.60
CA ASN A 78 -17.86 8.42 -0.85
C ASN A 78 -17.37 7.12 -1.51
N SER A 79 -16.26 6.56 -1.02
CA SER A 79 -15.72 5.29 -1.51
C SER A 79 -16.66 4.13 -1.22
N THR A 80 -17.30 4.13 -0.04
CA THR A 80 -18.30 3.12 0.31
C THR A 80 -19.52 3.21 -0.61
N ILE A 81 -20.00 4.41 -0.89
CA ILE A 81 -21.14 4.63 -1.82
C ILE A 81 -20.75 4.17 -3.22
N SER A 82 -19.58 4.56 -3.73
CA SER A 82 -19.07 4.14 -5.04
C SER A 82 -18.92 2.62 -5.14
N TYR A 83 -18.43 1.97 -4.06
CA TYR A 83 -18.35 0.52 -3.97
C TYR A 83 -19.74 -0.14 -4.03
N LEU A 84 -20.71 0.38 -3.30
CA LEU A 84 -22.10 -0.12 -3.32
C LEU A 84 -22.72 0.07 -4.70
N GLU A 85 -22.55 1.24 -5.32
CA GLU A 85 -23.06 1.52 -6.66
C GLU A 85 -22.48 0.57 -7.72
N LYS A 86 -21.16 0.32 -7.69
CA LYS A 86 -20.50 -0.65 -8.57
C LYS A 86 -21.05 -2.06 -8.37
N ASN A 87 -21.22 -2.50 -7.13
CA ASN A 87 -21.67 -3.85 -6.82
C ASN A 87 -23.18 -4.06 -7.02
N ILE A 88 -23.99 -3.02 -6.94
CA ILE A 88 -25.45 -3.09 -7.15
C ILE A 88 -25.78 -2.98 -8.65
N LYS A 89 -25.07 -2.11 -9.41
CA LYS A 89 -25.34 -1.85 -10.82
C LYS A 89 -24.67 -2.83 -11.78
N ASN A 90 -23.50 -3.37 -11.42
CA ASN A 90 -22.77 -4.28 -12.28
C ASN A 90 -22.89 -5.71 -11.76
N ASN A 91 -23.68 -6.53 -12.49
CA ASN A 91 -23.61 -7.99 -12.43
C ASN A 91 -22.25 -8.52 -12.95
N GLU A 92 -21.27 -7.65 -13.19
CA GLU A 92 -19.95 -8.03 -13.66
C GLU A 92 -19.15 -8.68 -12.54
N LEU A 93 -18.62 -9.86 -12.85
CA LEU A 93 -17.83 -10.71 -11.96
C LEU A 93 -16.41 -10.14 -11.75
N ASN A 94 -16.29 -8.84 -11.46
CA ASN A 94 -15.02 -8.18 -11.25
C ASN A 94 -14.51 -8.37 -9.82
N VAL A 95 -13.21 -8.67 -9.70
CA VAL A 95 -12.48 -8.74 -8.43
C VAL A 95 -11.21 -7.93 -8.56
N THR A 96 -11.03 -6.96 -7.68
CA THR A 96 -9.90 -6.05 -7.72
C THR A 96 -8.87 -6.41 -6.65
N PHE A 97 -7.65 -6.68 -7.10
CA PHE A 97 -6.48 -6.94 -6.25
C PHE A 97 -5.55 -5.74 -6.26
N ALA A 98 -5.22 -5.20 -5.09
CA ALA A 98 -4.02 -4.39 -4.92
C ALA A 98 -2.84 -5.32 -4.66
N VAL A 99 -1.75 -5.19 -5.42
CA VAL A 99 -0.60 -6.10 -5.33
C VAL A 99 0.70 -5.31 -5.28
N SER A 100 1.61 -5.68 -4.37
CA SER A 100 2.95 -5.07 -4.33
C SER A 100 3.68 -5.24 -5.66
N HIS A 101 4.31 -4.16 -6.16
CA HIS A 101 4.95 -4.11 -7.48
C HIS A 101 5.82 -5.34 -7.78
N SER A 102 6.67 -5.74 -6.85
CA SER A 102 7.57 -6.89 -7.00
C SER A 102 6.87 -8.26 -6.99
N LEU A 103 5.59 -8.32 -6.64
CA LEU A 103 4.79 -9.56 -6.63
C LEU A 103 3.94 -9.73 -7.90
N ILE A 104 3.74 -8.68 -8.69
CA ILE A 104 2.82 -8.70 -9.83
C ILE A 104 3.30 -9.65 -10.94
N THR A 105 4.60 -9.65 -11.25
CA THR A 105 5.13 -10.30 -12.44
C THR A 105 5.35 -11.81 -12.29
N GLN A 106 5.75 -12.28 -11.12
CA GLN A 106 6.11 -13.67 -10.91
C GLN A 106 5.23 -14.38 -9.88
N PHE A 107 4.95 -13.73 -8.75
CA PHE A 107 4.18 -14.35 -7.69
C PHE A 107 2.69 -14.39 -8.00
N PHE A 108 2.08 -13.24 -8.32
CA PHE A 108 0.63 -13.14 -8.51
C PHE A 108 0.10 -14.05 -9.64
N PRO A 109 0.72 -14.11 -10.84
CA PRO A 109 0.25 -15.00 -11.89
C PRO A 109 0.29 -16.48 -11.49
N ARG A 110 1.35 -16.95 -10.82
CA ARG A 110 1.42 -18.33 -10.32
C ARG A 110 0.36 -18.59 -9.26
N PHE A 111 0.23 -17.68 -8.30
CA PHE A 111 -0.76 -17.77 -7.22
C PHE A 111 -2.20 -17.84 -7.76
N ILE A 112 -2.54 -17.07 -8.80
CA ILE A 112 -3.87 -17.12 -9.43
C ILE A 112 -4.02 -18.34 -10.34
N HIS A 113 -2.97 -18.76 -11.05
CA HIS A 113 -3.03 -19.95 -11.92
C HIS A 113 -3.38 -21.21 -11.12
N ASP A 114 -2.85 -21.38 -9.94
CA ASP A 114 -3.15 -22.53 -9.08
C ASP A 114 -4.63 -22.57 -8.63
N LEU A 115 -5.34 -21.45 -8.79
CA LEU A 115 -6.75 -21.25 -8.45
C LEU A 115 -7.65 -21.19 -9.71
N SER A 116 -7.08 -21.18 -10.92
CA SER A 116 -7.74 -20.77 -12.16
C SER A 116 -8.97 -21.59 -12.54
N LEU A 117 -9.02 -22.88 -12.21
CA LEU A 117 -10.18 -23.75 -12.49
C LEU A 117 -11.49 -23.30 -11.82
N SER A 118 -11.41 -22.43 -10.81
CA SER A 118 -12.57 -21.90 -10.06
C SER A 118 -12.86 -20.44 -10.38
N LEU A 119 -12.08 -19.80 -11.27
CA LEU A 119 -12.12 -18.36 -11.52
C LEU A 119 -12.42 -18.02 -13.00
N GLU A 120 -12.79 -19.00 -13.84
CA GLU A 120 -12.96 -18.83 -15.30
C GLU A 120 -13.94 -17.72 -15.69
N ASP A 121 -14.95 -17.47 -14.84
CA ASP A 121 -15.96 -16.43 -15.09
C ASP A 121 -15.61 -15.07 -14.44
N LEU A 122 -14.43 -14.93 -13.82
CA LEU A 122 -14.07 -13.72 -13.11
C LEU A 122 -13.17 -12.81 -13.94
N LYS A 123 -13.51 -11.54 -14.00
CA LYS A 123 -12.61 -10.50 -14.48
C LYS A 123 -11.75 -10.01 -13.30
N LEU A 124 -10.44 -10.25 -13.40
CA LEU A 124 -9.48 -9.80 -12.40
C LEU A 124 -8.92 -8.43 -12.79
N GLU A 125 -9.00 -7.49 -11.88
CA GLU A 125 -8.37 -6.18 -12.00
C GLU A 125 -7.19 -6.10 -11.01
N ILE A 126 -6.03 -5.63 -11.48
CA ILE A 126 -4.81 -5.54 -10.67
C ILE A 126 -4.40 -4.08 -10.58
N ILE A 127 -4.24 -3.58 -9.35
CA ILE A 127 -3.71 -2.26 -9.05
C ILE A 127 -2.35 -2.45 -8.38
N ALA A 128 -1.29 -1.92 -9.02
CA ALA A 128 0.03 -1.90 -8.41
C ALA A 128 0.05 -0.93 -7.22
N ALA A 129 0.40 -1.42 -6.03
CA ALA A 129 0.38 -0.59 -4.82
C ALA A 129 1.39 -1.09 -3.79
N ASN A 130 2.06 -0.17 -3.08
CA ASN A 130 2.79 -0.55 -1.87
C ASN A 130 1.83 -0.81 -0.69
N LEU A 131 2.33 -1.34 0.43
CA LEU A 131 1.49 -1.66 1.60
C LEU A 131 0.61 -0.47 2.04
N LYS A 132 1.18 0.73 2.16
CA LYS A 132 0.44 1.93 2.61
C LYS A 132 -0.68 2.33 1.63
N GLN A 133 -0.38 2.31 0.35
CA GLN A 133 -1.38 2.60 -0.70
C GLN A 133 -2.44 1.50 -0.76
N GLY A 134 -2.04 0.22 -0.72
CA GLY A 134 -2.95 -0.92 -0.73
C GLY A 134 -3.91 -0.93 0.45
N MET A 135 -3.43 -0.58 1.67
CA MET A 135 -4.28 -0.43 2.84
C MET A 135 -5.31 0.70 2.67
N ARG A 136 -4.93 1.81 2.02
CA ARG A 136 -5.90 2.87 1.68
C ARG A 136 -6.95 2.35 0.69
N LEU A 137 -6.53 1.70 -0.39
CA LEU A 137 -7.44 1.12 -1.39
C LEU A 137 -8.41 0.11 -0.77
N LEU A 138 -7.96 -0.69 0.20
CA LEU A 138 -8.84 -1.58 0.98
C LEU A 138 -9.83 -0.77 1.83
N THR A 139 -9.34 0.22 2.56
CA THR A 139 -10.18 1.07 3.43
C THR A 139 -11.25 1.77 2.62
N ASP A 140 -10.87 2.32 1.47
CA ASP A 140 -11.76 3.07 0.58
C ASP A 140 -12.70 2.17 -0.24
N GLY A 141 -12.48 0.85 -0.23
CA GLY A 141 -13.25 -0.09 -1.03
C GLY A 141 -12.91 -0.08 -2.51
N SER A 142 -11.78 0.52 -2.90
CA SER A 142 -11.28 0.54 -4.27
C SER A 142 -10.65 -0.78 -4.69
N CYS A 143 -10.32 -1.67 -3.74
CA CYS A 143 -9.95 -3.06 -4.01
C CYS A 143 -10.59 -4.01 -2.99
N ASP A 144 -10.69 -5.28 -3.38
CA ASP A 144 -11.26 -6.35 -2.57
C ASP A 144 -10.18 -7.02 -1.71
N PHE A 145 -9.00 -7.21 -2.29
CA PHE A 145 -7.86 -7.88 -1.68
C PHE A 145 -6.57 -7.08 -1.86
N LEU A 146 -5.71 -7.15 -0.86
CA LEU A 146 -4.33 -6.66 -0.94
C LEU A 146 -3.37 -7.84 -0.77
N ILE A 147 -2.43 -8.00 -1.71
CA ILE A 147 -1.32 -8.95 -1.61
C ILE A 147 -0.02 -8.16 -1.48
N CYS A 148 0.67 -8.34 -0.36
CA CYS A 148 1.86 -7.57 -0.03
C CYS A 148 2.83 -8.32 0.88
N TYR A 149 4.07 -7.84 0.90
CA TYR A 149 4.99 -8.20 1.98
C TYR A 149 4.56 -7.51 3.26
N CYS A 150 4.62 -8.25 4.37
CA CYS A 150 4.35 -7.69 5.69
C CYS A 150 5.09 -8.48 6.78
N ASP A 151 5.61 -7.80 7.78
CA ASP A 151 6.16 -8.42 8.98
C ASP A 151 5.15 -8.42 10.13
N GLN A 152 5.41 -9.22 11.16
CA GLN A 152 4.51 -9.32 12.32
C GLN A 152 4.36 -8.00 13.07
N LYS A 153 5.42 -7.17 13.13
CA LYS A 153 5.37 -5.86 13.79
C LYS A 153 4.41 -4.93 13.08
N THR A 154 4.47 -4.90 11.76
CA THR A 154 3.56 -4.11 10.93
C THR A 154 2.12 -4.61 11.05
N LEU A 155 1.91 -5.94 11.05
CA LEU A 155 0.57 -6.51 11.24
C LEU A 155 -0.06 -6.12 12.59
N GLN A 156 0.73 -6.11 13.67
CA GLN A 156 0.25 -5.69 14.99
C GLN A 156 -0.18 -4.22 15.04
N GLN A 157 0.31 -3.38 14.14
CA GLN A 157 -0.08 -1.97 14.02
C GLN A 157 -1.34 -1.76 13.17
N LEU A 158 -1.75 -2.78 12.41
CA LEU A 158 -2.95 -2.72 11.60
C LEU A 158 -4.18 -3.06 12.44
N ASP A 159 -5.27 -2.37 12.17
CA ASP A 159 -6.51 -2.55 12.93
C ASP A 159 -7.19 -3.90 12.59
N THR A 160 -7.01 -4.87 13.48
CA THR A 160 -7.62 -6.21 13.37
C THR A 160 -9.15 -6.21 13.51
N SER A 161 -9.75 -5.08 13.93
CA SER A 161 -11.20 -4.94 13.94
C SER A 161 -11.76 -4.72 12.55
N LEU A 162 -10.96 -4.11 11.66
CA LEU A 162 -11.35 -3.73 10.30
C LEU A 162 -10.88 -4.73 9.24
N PHE A 163 -9.76 -5.43 9.46
CA PHE A 163 -9.10 -6.27 8.45
C PHE A 163 -8.89 -7.70 8.92
N ILE A 164 -8.87 -8.63 7.96
CA ILE A 164 -8.45 -10.02 8.14
C ILE A 164 -7.21 -10.26 7.29
N PHE A 165 -6.25 -10.96 7.86
CA PHE A 165 -4.95 -11.26 7.29
C PHE A 165 -4.77 -12.75 7.17
N HIS A 166 -4.25 -13.21 6.05
CA HIS A 166 -3.83 -14.61 5.87
C HIS A 166 -2.43 -14.63 5.26
N LYS A 167 -1.53 -15.37 5.91
CA LYS A 167 -0.19 -15.59 5.40
C LYS A 167 -0.24 -16.61 4.27
N ILE A 168 0.24 -16.21 3.09
CA ILE A 168 0.30 -17.10 1.93
C ILE A 168 1.58 -17.94 1.97
N VAL A 169 2.73 -17.27 1.97
CA VAL A 169 4.04 -17.92 1.88
C VAL A 169 5.14 -17.02 2.44
N LYS A 170 6.28 -17.63 2.78
CA LYS A 170 7.52 -16.92 3.09
C LYS A 170 8.40 -16.86 1.86
N MET A 171 8.86 -15.66 1.49
CA MET A 171 9.70 -15.41 0.33
C MET A 171 11.13 -15.09 0.75
N ASP A 172 12.09 -15.84 0.26
CA ASP A 172 13.51 -15.54 0.44
C ASP A 172 13.91 -14.35 -0.43
N ILE A 173 14.68 -13.45 0.16
CA ILE A 173 15.27 -12.28 -0.50
C ILE A 173 16.79 -12.49 -0.46
N LEU A 174 17.38 -12.67 -1.63
CA LEU A 174 18.75 -13.12 -1.80
C LEU A 174 19.62 -12.04 -2.45
N PRO A 175 20.87 -11.85 -1.99
CA PRO A 175 21.84 -11.02 -2.68
C PRO A 175 22.32 -11.72 -3.94
N VAL A 176 22.14 -11.08 -5.09
CA VAL A 176 22.52 -11.65 -6.39
C VAL A 176 23.40 -10.69 -7.18
N THR A 177 24.27 -11.27 -8.01
CA THR A 177 25.13 -10.58 -8.95
C THR A 177 25.15 -11.32 -10.29
N ALA A 178 25.50 -10.62 -11.37
CA ALA A 178 25.71 -11.26 -12.66
C ALA A 178 26.91 -12.21 -12.63
N VAL A 179 26.86 -13.21 -13.51
CA VAL A 179 27.97 -14.13 -13.77
C VAL A 179 28.81 -13.57 -14.92
N TYR A 180 30.11 -13.55 -14.75
CA TYR A 180 31.08 -13.20 -15.78
C TYR A 180 32.24 -14.21 -15.78
N ASN A 181 32.52 -14.84 -16.92
CA ASN A 181 33.51 -15.93 -17.04
C ASN A 181 33.30 -17.04 -15.98
N ASP A 182 32.04 -17.49 -15.80
CA ASP A 182 31.62 -18.51 -14.83
C ASP A 182 31.81 -18.14 -13.35
N GLU A 183 32.18 -16.90 -13.04
CA GLU A 183 32.34 -16.40 -11.68
C GLU A 183 31.40 -15.24 -11.37
N PRO A 184 31.01 -15.04 -10.09
CA PRO A 184 30.25 -13.87 -9.70
C PRO A 184 31.03 -12.57 -9.96
N LYS A 185 30.42 -11.64 -10.66
CA LYS A 185 31.09 -10.37 -11.04
C LYS A 185 31.48 -9.52 -9.82
N TYR A 186 30.69 -9.57 -8.76
CA TYR A 186 30.92 -8.84 -7.51
C TYR A 186 30.83 -9.78 -6.31
N SER A 187 31.52 -9.41 -5.23
CA SER A 187 31.50 -10.10 -3.95
C SER A 187 31.48 -9.10 -2.79
N PHE A 188 31.16 -9.56 -1.57
CA PHE A 188 31.18 -8.70 -0.39
C PHE A 188 32.56 -8.42 0.18
N ASN A 189 33.62 -9.07 -0.36
CA ASN A 189 34.99 -8.91 0.12
C ASN A 189 35.65 -7.60 -0.34
N GLN A 190 35.00 -6.83 -1.20
CA GLN A 190 35.48 -5.57 -1.75
C GLN A 190 34.37 -4.55 -1.88
N LEU A 191 34.73 -3.29 -2.14
CA LEU A 191 33.74 -2.26 -2.46
C LEU A 191 32.94 -2.66 -3.69
N PHE A 192 31.61 -2.69 -3.59
CA PHE A 192 30.73 -3.05 -4.70
C PHE A 192 29.63 -1.98 -4.94
N PRO A 193 29.13 -1.88 -6.17
CA PRO A 193 27.95 -1.08 -6.47
C PRO A 193 26.71 -1.75 -5.92
N LEU A 194 25.96 -1.04 -5.06
CA LEU A 194 24.65 -1.47 -4.56
C LEU A 194 23.55 -0.92 -5.46
N LEU A 195 22.71 -1.81 -5.96
CA LEU A 195 21.45 -1.49 -6.63
C LEU A 195 20.34 -1.62 -5.58
N ALA A 196 19.89 -0.49 -5.06
CA ALA A 196 19.07 -0.44 -3.83
C ALA A 196 17.59 -0.24 -4.13
N TYR A 197 16.76 -0.68 -3.18
CA TYR A 197 15.37 -0.22 -3.12
C TYR A 197 15.32 1.24 -2.66
N SER A 198 14.35 2.01 -3.18
CA SER A 198 14.06 3.36 -2.71
C SER A 198 13.54 3.32 -1.26
N LYS A 199 13.64 4.45 -0.56
CA LYS A 199 13.19 4.55 0.84
C LYS A 199 11.70 4.23 1.06
N GLN A 200 10.89 4.30 0.00
CA GLN A 200 9.45 4.03 0.05
C GLN A 200 9.11 2.56 -0.18
N ALA A 201 10.04 1.77 -0.70
CA ALA A 201 9.84 0.35 -0.95
C ALA A 201 9.90 -0.44 0.37
N TYR A 202 8.95 -1.36 0.56
CA TYR A 202 8.92 -2.20 1.75
C TYR A 202 10.21 -3.03 1.93
N LEU A 203 10.72 -3.59 0.83
CA LEU A 203 11.94 -4.42 0.85
C LEU A 203 13.20 -3.63 1.22
N ARG A 204 13.20 -2.29 1.10
CA ARG A 204 14.34 -1.46 1.53
C ARG A 204 14.70 -1.70 2.99
N LYS A 205 13.71 -1.64 3.89
CA LYS A 205 13.92 -1.86 5.33
C LYS A 205 14.54 -3.23 5.60
N CYS A 206 14.02 -4.27 4.93
CA CYS A 206 14.50 -5.64 5.12
C CYS A 206 15.94 -5.85 4.65
N VAL A 207 16.33 -5.15 3.60
CA VAL A 207 17.71 -5.18 3.06
C VAL A 207 18.63 -4.37 3.94
N ASP A 208 18.24 -3.16 4.35
CA ASP A 208 19.05 -2.31 5.22
C ASP A 208 19.39 -3.03 6.55
N GLU A 209 18.44 -3.77 7.14
CA GLU A 209 18.67 -4.56 8.37
C GLU A 209 19.80 -5.61 8.24
N VAL A 210 20.05 -6.16 7.03
CA VAL A 210 21.10 -7.16 6.81
C VAL A 210 22.41 -6.56 6.30
N ILE A 211 22.40 -5.38 5.69
CA ILE A 211 23.63 -4.74 5.16
C ILE A 211 24.22 -3.70 6.12
N GLU A 212 23.44 -3.19 7.09
CA GLU A 212 23.89 -2.18 8.06
C GLU A 212 25.14 -2.66 8.81
N ASN A 213 26.22 -1.86 8.68
CA ASN A 213 27.49 -1.96 9.39
C ASN A 213 28.48 -3.09 9.00
N ASN A 214 28.16 -3.93 8.01
CA ASN A 214 29.02 -5.08 7.70
C ASN A 214 29.55 -5.13 6.26
N LEU A 215 29.08 -4.25 5.38
CA LEU A 215 29.42 -4.29 3.96
C LEU A 215 29.96 -2.94 3.46
N ASN A 216 30.97 -3.01 2.60
CA ASN A 216 31.52 -1.83 1.96
C ASN A 216 30.92 -1.66 0.56
N TYR A 217 29.95 -0.75 0.43
CA TYR A 217 29.24 -0.52 -0.82
C TYR A 217 29.09 0.98 -1.15
N ARG A 218 28.83 1.25 -2.41
CA ARG A 218 28.38 2.54 -2.90
C ARG A 218 27.05 2.36 -3.63
N THR A 219 26.00 3.02 -3.19
CA THR A 219 24.71 3.01 -3.90
C THR A 219 24.88 3.63 -5.27
N LEU A 220 24.57 2.85 -6.31
CA LEU A 220 24.66 3.26 -7.71
C LEU A 220 23.28 3.66 -8.25
N TYR A 221 22.22 2.96 -7.81
CA TYR A 221 20.87 3.12 -8.34
C TYR A 221 19.83 2.87 -7.25
N GLU A 222 18.70 3.58 -7.31
CA GLU A 222 17.58 3.37 -6.41
C GLU A 222 16.25 3.30 -7.18
N THR A 223 15.43 2.27 -6.93
CA THR A 223 14.07 2.11 -7.47
C THR A 223 13.20 1.38 -6.45
N ASP A 224 11.88 1.49 -6.55
CA ASP A 224 10.94 0.73 -5.74
C ASP A 224 10.54 -0.62 -6.37
N ASN A 225 11.00 -0.89 -7.59
CA ASN A 225 10.65 -2.08 -8.36
C ASN A 225 11.81 -3.09 -8.43
N ALA A 226 11.58 -4.30 -7.89
CA ALA A 226 12.56 -5.39 -7.92
C ALA A 226 12.91 -5.85 -9.34
N SER A 227 11.97 -5.76 -10.30
CA SER A 227 12.22 -6.15 -11.68
C SER A 227 13.23 -5.24 -12.37
N ASP A 228 13.19 -3.93 -12.08
CA ASP A 228 14.19 -3.00 -12.60
C ASP A 228 15.56 -3.32 -12.04
N LEU A 229 15.65 -3.60 -10.71
CA LEU A 229 16.91 -4.02 -10.09
C LEU A 229 17.45 -5.30 -10.72
N LYS A 230 16.58 -6.28 -11.02
CA LYS A 230 16.99 -7.53 -11.70
C LYS A 230 17.64 -7.23 -13.06
N GLU A 231 17.01 -6.40 -13.87
CA GLU A 231 17.57 -6.04 -15.18
C GLU A 231 18.95 -5.35 -15.06
N LEU A 232 19.12 -4.45 -14.08
CA LEU A 232 20.40 -3.80 -13.82
C LEU A 232 21.47 -4.80 -13.34
N VAL A 233 21.10 -5.78 -12.50
CA VAL A 233 22.01 -6.85 -12.10
C VAL A 233 22.43 -7.68 -13.31
N LEU A 234 21.49 -8.06 -14.19
CA LEU A 234 21.78 -8.82 -15.42
C LEU A 234 22.76 -8.09 -16.35
N GLN A 235 22.71 -6.75 -16.38
CA GLN A 235 23.71 -5.93 -17.10
C GLN A 235 25.07 -5.86 -16.35
N GLY A 236 25.17 -6.51 -15.20
CA GLY A 236 26.40 -6.55 -14.41
C GLY A 236 26.73 -5.22 -13.74
N LEU A 237 25.74 -4.39 -13.39
CA LEU A 237 25.96 -3.06 -12.82
C LEU A 237 26.18 -3.07 -11.30
N GLY A 238 25.86 -4.19 -10.60
CA GLY A 238 26.04 -4.25 -9.17
C GLY A 238 25.47 -5.51 -8.52
N ILE A 239 25.27 -5.41 -7.21
CA ILE A 239 24.59 -6.38 -6.38
C ILE A 239 23.22 -5.83 -5.98
N ALA A 240 22.20 -6.66 -6.03
CA ALA A 240 20.88 -6.37 -5.47
C ALA A 240 20.37 -7.52 -4.62
N TRP A 241 19.53 -7.21 -3.63
CA TRP A 241 18.74 -8.20 -2.89
C TRP A 241 17.40 -8.39 -3.58
N LEU A 242 17.17 -9.56 -4.16
CA LEU A 242 15.98 -9.83 -4.97
C LEU A 242 15.19 -11.02 -4.43
N PRO A 243 13.84 -10.99 -4.53
CA PRO A 243 13.01 -12.15 -4.25
C PRO A 243 13.46 -13.36 -5.07
N LYS A 244 13.66 -14.50 -4.41
CA LYS A 244 14.13 -15.73 -5.05
C LYS A 244 13.29 -16.10 -6.27
N LEU A 245 11.97 -16.03 -6.14
CA LEU A 245 11.04 -16.34 -7.23
C LEU A 245 11.25 -15.45 -8.48
N LEU A 246 11.69 -14.20 -8.30
CA LEU A 246 11.94 -13.28 -9.41
C LEU A 246 13.17 -13.67 -10.24
N VAL A 247 14.14 -14.35 -9.64
CA VAL A 247 15.44 -14.66 -10.24
C VAL A 247 15.68 -16.17 -10.48
N GLU A 248 14.71 -17.03 -10.17
CA GLU A 248 14.83 -18.51 -10.30
C GLU A 248 15.31 -18.94 -11.68
N LYS A 249 14.75 -18.36 -12.73
CA LYS A 249 15.11 -18.66 -14.11
C LYS A 249 16.57 -18.31 -14.39
N GLU A 250 16.96 -17.10 -14.06
CA GLU A 250 18.31 -16.59 -14.32
C GLU A 250 19.37 -17.29 -13.47
N LEU A 251 19.01 -17.75 -12.26
CA LEU A 251 19.87 -18.61 -11.45
C LEU A 251 20.05 -19.99 -12.09
N SER A 252 18.97 -20.60 -12.60
CA SER A 252 19.05 -21.91 -13.28
C SER A 252 19.81 -21.84 -14.60
N GLU A 253 19.77 -20.70 -15.29
CA GLU A 253 20.51 -20.45 -16.53
C GLU A 253 21.96 -19.98 -16.29
N ASN A 254 22.42 -19.93 -15.04
CA ASN A 254 23.74 -19.41 -14.62
C ASN A 254 24.04 -17.97 -15.11
N LYS A 255 22.99 -17.17 -15.32
CA LYS A 255 23.12 -15.73 -15.66
C LYS A 255 23.33 -14.89 -14.42
N LEU A 256 22.71 -15.30 -13.32
CA LEU A 256 22.88 -14.72 -12.00
C LEU A 256 23.42 -15.75 -11.02
N ARG A 257 24.10 -15.28 -10.00
CA ARG A 257 24.57 -16.10 -8.90
C ARG A 257 24.25 -15.46 -7.57
N VAL A 258 23.77 -16.27 -6.62
CA VAL A 258 23.58 -15.84 -5.24
C VAL A 258 24.94 -15.71 -4.58
N ILE A 259 25.19 -14.62 -3.87
CA ILE A 259 26.36 -14.48 -3.01
C ILE A 259 26.10 -15.31 -1.76
N ASN A 260 26.77 -16.47 -1.69
CA ASN A 260 26.51 -17.50 -0.70
C ASN A 260 27.12 -17.14 0.68
N GLN A 261 26.59 -16.11 1.32
CA GLN A 261 26.90 -15.72 2.69
C GLN A 261 25.57 -15.62 3.45
N PRO A 262 25.16 -16.66 4.20
CA PRO A 262 23.83 -16.77 4.81
C PRO A 262 23.44 -15.58 5.72
N ASN A 263 24.41 -14.94 6.36
CA ASN A 263 24.18 -13.78 7.23
C ASN A 263 23.58 -12.58 6.48
N PHE A 264 23.69 -12.55 5.16
CA PHE A 264 23.14 -11.49 4.31
C PHE A 264 21.88 -11.93 3.55
N HIS A 265 21.37 -13.14 3.80
CA HIS A 265 20.07 -13.56 3.32
C HIS A 265 18.98 -13.06 4.25
N THR A 266 17.85 -12.66 3.71
CA THR A 266 16.66 -12.30 4.49
C THR A 266 15.42 -12.93 3.86
N SER A 267 14.31 -12.85 4.55
CA SER A 267 13.05 -13.36 4.03
C SER A 267 11.90 -12.54 4.55
N GLN A 268 10.82 -12.47 3.75
CA GLN A 268 9.63 -11.74 4.10
C GLN A 268 8.38 -12.59 3.89
N ASP A 269 7.42 -12.44 4.78
CA ASP A 269 6.14 -13.10 4.63
C ASP A 269 5.25 -12.32 3.64
N ILE A 270 4.58 -13.06 2.77
CA ILE A 270 3.57 -12.53 1.86
C ILE A 270 2.20 -12.81 2.48
N TYR A 271 1.42 -11.74 2.61
CA TYR A 271 0.06 -11.80 3.13
C TYR A 271 -0.94 -11.41 2.08
N ILE A 272 -2.12 -12.04 2.15
CA ILE A 272 -3.34 -11.51 1.57
C ILE A 272 -4.19 -10.89 2.67
N ILE A 273 -4.72 -9.70 2.41
CA ILE A 273 -5.47 -8.90 3.36
C ILE A 273 -6.80 -8.51 2.73
N ARG A 274 -7.87 -8.55 3.49
CA ARG A 274 -9.19 -8.03 3.09
C ARG A 274 -9.88 -7.30 4.22
N ARG A 275 -10.91 -6.55 3.90
CA ARG A 275 -11.81 -6.01 4.94
C ARG A 275 -12.52 -7.15 5.66
N LYS A 276 -12.71 -7.00 6.96
CA LYS A 276 -13.47 -7.96 7.80
C LYS A 276 -14.95 -7.95 7.41
N MET A 277 -15.50 -6.76 7.24
CA MET A 277 -16.88 -6.59 6.80
C MET A 277 -16.94 -6.81 5.28
N ILE A 278 -17.56 -7.91 4.88
CA ILE A 278 -17.80 -8.27 3.47
C ILE A 278 -19.31 -8.29 3.25
N ILE A 279 -19.75 -7.56 2.22
CA ILE A 279 -21.15 -7.53 1.80
C ILE A 279 -21.41 -8.60 0.73
N SER A 280 -20.38 -8.96 -0.06
CA SER A 280 -20.50 -9.87 -1.19
C SER A 280 -20.15 -11.32 -0.82
N GLU A 281 -21.10 -12.25 -1.03
CA GLU A 281 -20.87 -13.70 -0.89
C GLU A 281 -19.78 -14.21 -1.84
N ARG A 282 -19.64 -13.59 -3.02
CA ARG A 282 -18.57 -13.87 -3.97
C ARG A 282 -17.18 -13.62 -3.39
N ILE A 283 -16.98 -12.47 -2.74
CA ILE A 283 -15.68 -12.15 -2.09
C ILE A 283 -15.37 -13.12 -0.95
N LYS A 284 -16.38 -13.57 -0.22
CA LYS A 284 -16.22 -14.64 0.79
C LYS A 284 -15.79 -15.95 0.16
N TYR A 285 -16.44 -16.35 -0.93
CA TYR A 285 -16.09 -17.56 -1.67
C TYR A 285 -14.64 -17.51 -2.18
N ILE A 286 -14.26 -16.42 -2.84
CA ILE A 286 -12.88 -16.23 -3.33
C ILE A 286 -11.88 -16.24 -2.17
N TRP A 287 -12.18 -15.56 -1.07
CA TRP A 287 -11.33 -15.60 0.12
C TRP A 287 -11.09 -17.03 0.60
N ASN A 288 -12.14 -17.83 0.69
CA ASN A 288 -12.04 -19.22 1.13
C ASN A 288 -11.19 -20.04 0.16
N LEU A 289 -11.32 -19.85 -1.15
CA LEU A 289 -10.45 -20.48 -2.15
C LEU A 289 -8.98 -20.07 -1.94
N LEU A 290 -8.71 -18.76 -1.84
CA LEU A 290 -7.37 -18.20 -1.70
C LEU A 290 -6.66 -18.62 -0.41
N THR A 291 -7.41 -18.92 0.65
CA THR A 291 -6.88 -19.29 1.95
C THR A 291 -6.90 -20.81 2.22
N SER A 292 -7.64 -21.59 1.44
CA SER A 292 -7.70 -23.04 1.54
C SER A 292 -6.58 -23.74 0.77
N SER A 293 -6.03 -23.08 -0.24
CA SER A 293 -4.94 -23.59 -1.06
C SER A 293 -3.62 -23.25 -0.37
N ASN A 294 -2.95 -24.23 0.22
CA ASN A 294 -1.54 -24.08 0.60
C ASN A 294 -0.72 -24.05 -0.70
N PRO A 295 -0.13 -22.93 -1.12
CA PRO A 295 0.80 -22.94 -2.23
C PRO A 295 2.01 -23.79 -1.84
N LYS A 296 2.28 -24.83 -2.63
CA LYS A 296 3.47 -25.69 -2.50
C LYS A 296 4.75 -24.92 -2.84
#